data_1d45f289802c04c281f34fac64dc347f
#
_entry.id   1d45f289802c04c281f34fac64dc347f
#
_cell.length_a   1.000
_cell.length_b   1.000
_cell.length_c   1.000
_cell.angle_alpha   90.00
_cell.angle_beta   90.00
_cell.angle_gamma   90.00
#
_symmetry.space_group_name_H-M   'P 1'
#
loop_
_entity.id
_entity.type
_entity.pdbx_description
1 polymer ?
#
loop_
_entity_poly.entity_id
_entity_poly.type
_entity_poly.pdbx_seq_one_letter_code
_entity_poly.pdbx_strand_id
1 'polypeptide(L)'
;MITDIVRTRRSTQEDEPCAAFHLVNPKAADWQSLIPAVTKYFDVEPVDIQTWIATLESFSNPTEYDLRDKPALKILDFFKAIAYSNEAGPSTETIKTQAASKTLRRLQAIDAPLMERWINQWKF
;
A
#
# COMPACT_ATOMS: atom_id res chain seq x y z
N MET A 1 -1.78 2.93 -19.12
CA MET A 1 -0.95 3.75 -18.20
C MET A 1 0.47 3.91 -18.75
N ILE A 2 1.31 2.88 -18.76
CA ILE A 2 2.67 2.95 -19.35
C ILE A 2 2.62 3.36 -20.82
N THR A 3 1.73 2.77 -21.59
CA THR A 3 1.51 3.12 -23.01
C THR A 3 1.13 4.59 -23.22
N ASP A 4 0.37 5.20 -22.30
CA ASP A 4 0.04 6.63 -22.36
C ASP A 4 1.31 7.47 -22.21
N ILE A 5 2.15 7.14 -21.20
CA ILE A 5 3.40 7.84 -20.92
C ILE A 5 4.34 7.75 -22.13
N VAL A 6 4.54 6.55 -22.69
CA VAL A 6 5.39 6.36 -23.86
C VAL A 6 4.87 7.18 -25.06
N ARG A 7 3.54 7.19 -25.29
CA ARG A 7 2.94 7.96 -26.37
C ARG A 7 3.15 9.46 -26.16
N THR A 8 2.90 9.97 -24.96
CA THR A 8 3.09 11.38 -24.61
C THR A 8 4.54 11.79 -24.81
N ARG A 9 5.50 11.01 -24.29
CA ARG A 9 6.94 11.29 -24.47
C ARG A 9 7.36 11.37 -25.93
N ARG A 10 6.86 10.46 -26.77
CA ARG A 10 7.16 10.47 -28.22
C ARG A 10 6.58 11.69 -28.95
N SER A 11 5.47 12.26 -28.45
CA SER A 11 4.81 13.39 -29.08
C SER A 11 5.35 14.75 -28.64
N THR A 12 5.98 14.84 -27.45
CA THR A 12 6.42 16.12 -26.87
C THR A 12 7.83 16.52 -27.22
N GLN A 13 8.61 15.67 -27.92
CA GLN A 13 10.00 15.98 -28.30
C GLN A 13 10.82 16.63 -27.16
N GLU A 14 10.64 16.17 -25.92
CA GLU A 14 11.38 16.70 -24.79
C GLU A 14 12.86 16.35 -24.94
N ASP A 15 13.74 17.35 -24.83
CA ASP A 15 15.18 17.21 -24.94
C ASP A 15 15.82 16.39 -23.78
N GLU A 16 15.06 16.09 -22.73
CA GLU A 16 15.52 15.24 -21.64
C GLU A 16 15.61 13.76 -22.09
N PRO A 17 16.81 13.17 -22.14
CA PRO A 17 16.98 11.79 -22.58
C PRO A 17 16.32 10.78 -21.62
N CYS A 18 16.17 11.12 -20.32
CA CYS A 18 15.57 10.28 -19.30
C CYS A 18 14.55 11.06 -18.47
N ALA A 19 13.44 10.38 -18.10
CA ALA A 19 12.46 10.94 -17.19
C ALA A 19 11.90 9.86 -16.27
N ALA A 20 11.81 10.16 -14.96
CA ALA A 20 11.18 9.30 -13.97
C ALA A 20 9.66 9.60 -13.89
N PHE A 21 8.87 8.54 -13.79
CA PHE A 21 7.42 8.60 -13.61
C PHE A 21 7.00 7.67 -12.47
N HIS A 22 6.36 8.23 -11.46
CA HIS A 22 5.85 7.47 -10.31
C HIS A 22 4.46 6.92 -10.61
N LEU A 23 4.35 5.59 -10.72
CA LEU A 23 3.08 4.89 -11.02
C LEU A 23 2.30 4.56 -9.74
N VAL A 24 2.08 5.56 -8.91
CA VAL A 24 1.31 5.46 -7.67
C VAL A 24 -0.09 6.02 -7.91
N ASN A 25 -1.11 5.43 -7.30
CA ASN A 25 -2.46 5.97 -7.37
C ASN A 25 -2.49 7.38 -6.75
N PRO A 26 -2.87 8.43 -7.52
CA PRO A 26 -2.91 9.79 -7.01
C PRO A 26 -4.01 10.02 -5.96
N LYS A 27 -4.96 9.10 -5.84
CA LYS A 27 -6.03 9.15 -4.83
C LYS A 27 -5.72 8.15 -3.74
N ALA A 28 -5.36 8.66 -2.57
CA ALA A 28 -5.15 7.84 -1.39
C ALA A 28 -6.47 7.15 -0.98
N ALA A 29 -6.36 5.92 -0.48
CA ALA A 29 -7.43 5.23 0.20
C ALA A 29 -7.24 5.36 1.71
N ASP A 30 -8.32 5.55 2.44
CA ASP A 30 -8.30 5.39 3.88
C ASP A 30 -8.37 3.90 4.22
N TRP A 31 -7.34 3.40 4.90
CA TRP A 31 -7.28 2.00 5.29
C TRP A 31 -8.48 1.58 6.17
N GLN A 32 -8.95 2.45 7.03
CA GLN A 32 -10.11 2.17 7.89
C GLN A 32 -11.38 1.90 7.07
N SER A 33 -11.53 2.55 5.91
CA SER A 33 -12.67 2.33 5.01
C SER A 33 -12.68 0.93 4.37
N LEU A 34 -11.54 0.23 4.37
CA LEU A 34 -11.39 -1.09 3.78
C LEU A 34 -11.60 -2.23 4.80
N ILE A 35 -11.50 -1.95 6.11
CA ILE A 35 -11.65 -2.94 7.18
C ILE A 35 -12.96 -3.74 7.05
N PRO A 36 -14.15 -3.12 6.83
CA PRO A 36 -15.39 -3.87 6.71
C PRO A 36 -15.39 -4.91 5.58
N ALA A 37 -14.66 -4.63 4.49
CA ALA A 37 -14.54 -5.58 3.39
C ALA A 37 -13.66 -6.79 3.78
N VAL A 38 -12.67 -6.60 4.64
CA VAL A 38 -11.80 -7.69 5.14
C VAL A 38 -12.55 -8.54 6.18
N THR A 39 -13.14 -7.91 7.18
CA THR A 39 -13.83 -8.61 8.28
C THR A 39 -15.06 -9.37 7.83
N LYS A 40 -15.63 -9.04 6.68
CA LYS A 40 -16.72 -9.79 6.07
C LYS A 40 -16.33 -11.21 5.64
N TYR A 41 -15.06 -11.41 5.27
CA TYR A 41 -14.55 -12.68 4.73
C TYR A 41 -13.65 -13.43 5.71
N PHE A 42 -13.06 -12.73 6.65
CA PHE A 42 -12.12 -13.29 7.62
C PHE A 42 -12.61 -13.00 9.03
N ASP A 43 -12.55 -14.01 9.89
CA ASP A 43 -12.80 -13.87 11.33
C ASP A 43 -11.58 -13.23 11.99
N VAL A 44 -11.46 -11.92 11.83
CA VAL A 44 -10.35 -11.12 12.36
C VAL A 44 -10.90 -9.90 13.09
N GLU A 45 -10.32 -9.59 14.23
CA GLU A 45 -10.62 -8.41 15.02
C GLU A 45 -9.64 -7.28 14.67
N PRO A 46 -10.13 -6.11 14.22
CA PRO A 46 -9.28 -4.94 14.01
C PRO A 46 -8.74 -4.44 15.35
N VAL A 47 -7.43 -4.27 15.44
CA VAL A 47 -6.77 -3.69 16.61
C VAL A 47 -5.91 -2.50 16.17
N ASP A 48 -5.64 -1.56 17.10
CA ASP A 48 -4.68 -0.51 16.82
C ASP A 48 -3.25 -1.06 16.71
N ILE A 49 -2.39 -0.31 16.03
CA ILE A 49 -1.03 -0.75 15.74
C ILE A 49 -0.19 -0.91 17.01
N GLN A 50 -0.43 -0.11 18.05
CA GLN A 50 0.29 -0.18 19.31
C GLN A 50 -0.06 -1.45 20.06
N THR A 51 -1.36 -1.80 20.16
CA THR A 51 -1.83 -3.05 20.75
C THR A 51 -1.28 -4.27 20.00
N TRP A 52 -1.27 -4.21 18.67
CA TRP A 52 -0.70 -5.29 17.85
C TRP A 52 0.81 -5.47 18.09
N ILE A 53 1.58 -4.37 18.13
CA ILE A 53 3.01 -4.40 18.43
C ILE A 53 3.25 -4.96 19.83
N ALA A 54 2.52 -4.51 20.86
CA ALA A 54 2.66 -5.01 22.21
C ALA A 54 2.41 -6.54 22.28
N THR A 55 1.46 -7.04 21.51
CA THR A 55 1.21 -8.48 21.38
C THR A 55 2.41 -9.20 20.78
N LEU A 56 3.04 -8.67 19.73
CA LEU A 56 4.25 -9.27 19.14
C LEU A 56 5.45 -9.17 20.09
N GLU A 57 5.61 -8.10 20.85
CA GLU A 57 6.68 -7.95 21.85
C GLU A 57 6.58 -8.95 23.01
N SER A 58 5.38 -9.46 23.30
CA SER A 58 5.21 -10.49 24.32
C SER A 58 5.97 -11.80 23.99
N PHE A 59 6.33 -12.02 22.72
CA PHE A 59 7.20 -13.11 22.27
C PHE A 59 8.68 -12.76 22.49
N SER A 60 9.13 -12.69 23.76
CA SER A 60 10.48 -12.24 24.12
C SER A 60 11.62 -13.12 23.58
N ASN A 61 11.35 -14.40 23.30
CA ASN A 61 12.29 -15.35 22.70
C ASN A 61 11.56 -16.21 21.67
N PRO A 62 11.25 -15.67 20.49
CA PRO A 62 10.47 -16.39 19.50
C PRO A 62 11.23 -17.62 18.98
N THR A 63 10.57 -18.75 18.96
CA THR A 63 11.09 -19.98 18.36
C THR A 63 11.05 -19.90 16.83
N GLU A 64 11.70 -20.83 16.15
CA GLU A 64 11.61 -20.92 14.69
C GLU A 64 10.16 -21.14 14.22
N TYR A 65 9.38 -21.89 15.00
CA TYR A 65 7.95 -22.07 14.75
C TYR A 65 7.20 -20.74 14.85
N ASP A 66 7.45 -19.94 15.90
CA ASP A 66 6.80 -18.64 16.05
C ASP A 66 7.14 -17.69 14.88
N LEU A 67 8.41 -17.68 14.44
CA LEU A 67 8.87 -16.87 13.31
C LEU A 67 8.28 -17.31 11.96
N ARG A 68 7.88 -18.56 11.85
CA ARG A 68 7.18 -19.10 10.67
C ARG A 68 5.70 -18.79 10.71
N ASP A 69 5.06 -18.95 11.86
CA ASP A 69 3.64 -18.72 12.09
C ASP A 69 3.31 -17.22 12.11
N LYS A 70 4.21 -16.42 12.67
CA LYS A 70 4.08 -14.97 12.84
C LYS A 70 5.25 -14.23 12.18
N PRO A 71 5.32 -14.18 10.84
CA PRO A 71 6.46 -13.61 10.12
C PRO A 71 6.73 -12.13 10.44
N ALA A 72 5.73 -11.40 10.96
CA ALA A 72 5.86 -10.02 11.41
C ALA A 72 6.90 -9.84 12.53
N LEU A 73 7.16 -10.89 13.33
CA LEU A 73 8.21 -10.88 14.35
C LEU A 73 9.60 -10.60 13.77
N LYS A 74 9.88 -11.02 12.52
CA LYS A 74 11.17 -10.80 11.85
C LYS A 74 11.42 -9.34 11.49
N ILE A 75 10.37 -8.54 11.37
CA ILE A 75 10.43 -7.13 10.97
C ILE A 75 9.74 -6.23 12.00
N LEU A 76 9.71 -6.66 13.26
CA LEU A 76 9.03 -5.94 14.34
C LEU A 76 9.57 -4.51 14.50
N ASP A 77 10.89 -4.32 14.39
CA ASP A 77 11.50 -2.98 14.50
C ASP A 77 11.04 -2.02 13.40
N PHE A 78 10.78 -2.53 12.21
CA PHE A 78 10.20 -1.73 11.13
C PHE A 78 8.78 -1.25 11.49
N PHE A 79 7.94 -2.13 12.04
CA PHE A 79 6.59 -1.75 12.47
C PHE A 79 6.61 -0.77 13.64
N LYS A 80 7.54 -0.93 14.58
CA LYS A 80 7.77 0.05 15.66
C LYS A 80 8.14 1.42 15.10
N ALA A 81 9.09 1.46 14.15
CA ALA A 81 9.49 2.71 13.53
C ALA A 81 8.30 3.43 12.87
N ILE A 82 7.43 2.70 12.18
CA ILE A 82 6.21 3.27 11.59
C ILE A 82 5.24 3.77 12.67
N ALA A 83 4.96 2.95 13.68
CA ALA A 83 3.95 3.24 14.70
C ALA A 83 4.31 4.44 15.57
N TYR A 84 5.60 4.68 15.80
CA TYR A 84 6.11 5.76 16.66
C TYR A 84 6.69 6.93 15.86
N SER A 85 6.75 6.84 14.52
CA SER A 85 7.12 8.00 13.71
C SER A 85 5.96 9.00 13.68
N ASN A 86 6.26 10.25 14.05
CA ASN A 86 5.33 11.37 13.87
C ASN A 86 5.33 11.91 12.43
N GLU A 87 6.08 11.28 11.54
CA GLU A 87 6.19 11.71 10.15
C GLU A 87 5.07 11.06 9.32
N ALA A 88 4.32 11.88 8.62
CA ALA A 88 3.51 11.38 7.52
C ALA A 88 4.45 10.66 6.55
N GLY A 89 4.12 9.41 6.21
CA GLY A 89 4.92 8.62 5.28
C GLY A 89 5.22 9.39 3.99
N PRO A 90 6.30 9.05 3.27
CA PRO A 90 6.75 9.81 2.10
C PRO A 90 5.61 9.93 1.08
N SER A 91 5.21 11.18 0.82
CA SER A 91 4.25 11.49 -0.24
C SER A 91 4.97 11.43 -1.59
N THR A 92 4.53 10.53 -2.45
CA THR A 92 5.08 10.43 -3.81
C THR A 92 4.34 11.39 -4.74
N GLU A 93 5.07 12.36 -5.28
CA GLU A 93 4.50 13.30 -6.26
C GLU A 93 4.17 12.58 -7.58
N THR A 94 2.94 12.75 -8.05
CA THR A 94 2.44 12.10 -9.27
C THR A 94 2.05 13.09 -10.37
N ILE A 95 2.28 14.39 -10.19
CA ILE A 95 1.84 15.45 -11.12
C ILE A 95 2.35 15.18 -12.54
N LYS A 96 3.65 14.90 -12.70
CA LYS A 96 4.28 14.59 -14.00
C LYS A 96 3.63 13.36 -14.64
N THR A 97 3.37 12.32 -13.86
CA THR A 97 2.74 11.08 -14.35
C THR A 97 1.28 11.29 -14.73
N GLN A 98 0.53 12.07 -13.95
CA GLN A 98 -0.86 12.41 -14.26
C GLN A 98 -0.98 13.26 -15.54
N ALA A 99 -0.03 14.15 -15.78
CA ALA A 99 0.03 14.93 -17.02
C ALA A 99 0.26 14.01 -18.23
N ALA A 100 1.15 13.02 -18.10
CA ALA A 100 1.51 12.10 -19.17
C ALA A 100 0.52 10.95 -19.37
N SER A 101 -0.31 10.60 -18.34
CA SER A 101 -1.24 9.47 -18.40
C SER A 101 -2.65 9.85 -17.96
N LYS A 102 -3.57 9.92 -18.95
CA LYS A 102 -5.00 10.09 -18.69
C LYS A 102 -5.56 8.93 -17.86
N THR A 103 -5.05 7.73 -18.04
CA THR A 103 -5.47 6.54 -17.29
C THR A 103 -5.14 6.70 -15.81
N LEU A 104 -3.91 7.12 -15.46
CA LEU A 104 -3.51 7.34 -14.06
C LEU A 104 -4.37 8.45 -13.42
N ARG A 105 -4.54 9.58 -14.12
CA ARG A 105 -5.33 10.71 -13.61
C ARG A 105 -6.77 10.35 -13.27
N ARG A 106 -7.35 9.34 -13.94
CA ARG A 106 -8.73 8.89 -13.75
C ARG A 106 -8.90 7.78 -12.74
N LEU A 107 -7.82 7.26 -12.19
CA LEU A 107 -7.92 6.23 -11.16
C LEU A 107 -8.77 6.73 -10.00
N GLN A 108 -9.59 5.85 -9.48
CA GLN A 108 -10.33 6.08 -8.24
C GLN A 108 -9.50 5.57 -7.06
N ALA A 109 -9.79 6.05 -5.86
CA ALA A 109 -9.25 5.45 -4.65
C ALA A 109 -9.67 3.97 -4.57
N ILE A 110 -8.86 3.16 -3.91
CA ILE A 110 -9.25 1.79 -3.60
C ILE A 110 -10.43 1.86 -2.63
N ASP A 111 -11.51 1.18 -2.97
CA ASP A 111 -12.75 1.14 -2.20
C ASP A 111 -13.09 -0.29 -1.74
N ALA A 112 -14.08 -0.41 -0.86
CA ALA A 112 -14.52 -1.70 -0.33
C ALA A 112 -14.96 -2.68 -1.45
N PRO A 113 -15.73 -2.30 -2.49
CA PRO A 113 -16.08 -3.19 -3.59
C PRO A 113 -14.86 -3.74 -4.35
N LEU A 114 -13.80 -2.94 -4.53
CA LEU A 114 -12.58 -3.41 -5.16
C LEU A 114 -11.80 -4.36 -4.26
N MET A 115 -11.73 -4.06 -2.96
CA MET A 115 -11.11 -4.94 -1.96
C MET A 115 -11.83 -6.30 -1.90
N GLU A 116 -13.16 -6.33 -1.85
CA GLU A 116 -13.94 -7.58 -1.87
C GLU A 116 -13.66 -8.41 -3.13
N ARG A 117 -13.54 -7.76 -4.28
CA ARG A 117 -13.20 -8.43 -5.54
C ARG A 117 -11.83 -9.09 -5.46
N TRP A 118 -10.84 -8.42 -4.91
CA TRP A 118 -9.50 -8.98 -4.73
C TRP A 118 -9.49 -10.15 -3.76
N ILE A 119 -10.16 -10.03 -2.61
CA ILE A 119 -10.27 -11.12 -1.63
C ILE A 119 -10.88 -12.38 -2.30
N ASN A 120 -11.94 -12.21 -3.09
CA ASN A 120 -12.57 -13.32 -3.82
C ASN A 120 -11.65 -13.94 -4.89
N GLN A 121 -10.72 -13.17 -5.44
CA GLN A 121 -9.76 -13.67 -6.44
C GLN A 121 -8.57 -14.38 -5.82
N TRP A 122 -8.12 -13.93 -4.64
CA TRP A 122 -6.91 -14.45 -4.01
C TRP A 122 -7.06 -15.86 -3.47
N LYS A 123 -8.27 -16.33 -3.18
CA LYS A 123 -8.57 -17.71 -2.74
C LYS A 123 -7.62 -18.21 -1.64
N PHE A 124 -7.50 -17.43 -0.56
CA PHE A 124 -6.76 -17.86 0.63
C PHE A 124 -7.45 -19.04 1.31
#